data_5f7c26d46aab828125d2c1b6681ef82a
#
_entry.id   5f7c26d46aab828125d2c1b6681ef82a
#
_cell.length_a   1.000
_cell.length_b   1.000
_cell.length_c   1.000
_cell.angle_alpha   90.00
_cell.angle_beta   90.00
_cell.angle_gamma   90.00
#
_symmetry.space_group_name_H-M   'P 1'
#
loop_
_entity.id
_entity.type
_entity.pdbx_description
1 polymer ?
#
loop_
_entity_poly.entity_id
_entity_poly.type
_entity_poly.pdbx_seq_one_letter_code
_entity_poly.pdbx_strand_id
1 'polypeptide(L)'
;MNIELTEMADIKCIEAAREANDRFRRTLSCGAVQMTAGLVALGPKAQRRIIEAVRAFDDFDPDDPFDQHDLGDFEIEACGHGHASARQLIFFRIDQHGPDRLLTLMLASEW
;
A
#
# COMPACT_ATOMS: atom_id res chain seq x y z
N MET A 1 -20.77 24.66 20.81
CA MET A 1 -21.00 23.49 19.98
C MET A 1 -19.74 23.19 19.15
N ASN A 2 -19.17 22.01 19.30
CA ASN A 2 -17.80 21.76 18.88
C ASN A 2 -17.68 20.69 17.78
N ILE A 3 -18.72 20.53 16.96
CA ILE A 3 -18.72 19.56 15.86
C ILE A 3 -17.57 19.87 14.89
N GLU A 4 -17.38 21.15 14.54
CA GLU A 4 -16.29 21.56 13.65
C GLU A 4 -14.92 21.28 14.24
N LEU A 5 -14.74 21.50 15.54
CA LEU A 5 -13.48 21.21 16.21
C LEU A 5 -13.19 19.71 16.24
N THR A 6 -14.22 18.87 16.42
CA THR A 6 -14.09 17.43 16.38
C THR A 6 -13.69 16.95 15.00
N GLU A 7 -14.32 17.48 13.94
CA GLU A 7 -13.98 17.15 12.57
C GLU A 7 -12.56 17.58 12.23
N MET A 8 -12.13 18.77 12.69
CA MET A 8 -10.76 19.23 12.48
C MET A 8 -9.73 18.36 13.18
N ALA A 9 -10.04 17.88 14.40
CA ALA A 9 -9.17 16.97 15.11
C ALA A 9 -9.05 15.63 14.39
N ASP A 10 -10.17 15.10 13.87
CA ASP A 10 -10.18 13.86 13.12
C ASP A 10 -9.38 14.01 11.82
N ILE A 11 -9.55 15.12 11.10
CA ILE A 11 -8.77 15.40 9.88
C ILE A 11 -7.28 15.48 10.18
N LYS A 12 -6.89 16.14 11.27
CA LYS A 12 -5.48 16.22 11.65
C LYS A 12 -4.89 14.84 11.98
N CYS A 13 -5.66 13.99 12.64
CA CYS A 13 -5.24 12.62 12.92
C CYS A 13 -5.07 11.82 11.63
N ILE A 14 -5.97 12.01 10.67
CA ILE A 14 -5.90 11.35 9.37
C ILE A 14 -4.69 11.85 8.58
N GLU A 15 -4.43 13.17 8.60
CA GLU A 15 -3.26 13.75 7.94
C GLU A 15 -1.96 13.20 8.52
N ALA A 16 -1.87 13.07 9.83
CA ALA A 16 -0.71 12.50 10.50
C ALA A 16 -0.52 11.02 10.12
N ALA A 17 -1.60 10.26 10.05
CA ALA A 17 -1.56 8.87 9.63
C ALA A 17 -1.12 8.77 8.16
N ARG A 18 -1.64 9.65 7.31
CA ARG A 18 -1.26 9.71 5.89
C ARG A 18 0.23 9.96 5.72
N GLU A 19 0.77 10.95 6.41
CA GLU A 19 2.21 11.25 6.36
C GLU A 19 3.05 10.08 6.83
N ALA A 20 2.63 9.42 7.90
CA ALA A 20 3.35 8.27 8.43
C ALA A 20 3.27 7.07 7.47
N ASN A 21 2.13 6.84 6.85
CA ASN A 21 1.97 5.78 5.86
C ASN A 21 2.79 6.06 4.60
N ASP A 22 2.81 7.31 4.13
CA ASP A 22 3.63 7.70 2.98
C ASP A 22 5.11 7.49 3.27
N ARG A 23 5.56 7.89 4.44
CA ARG A 23 6.96 7.71 4.86
C ARG A 23 7.33 6.23 4.92
N PHE A 24 6.48 5.42 5.54
CA PHE A 24 6.69 3.99 5.64
C PHE A 24 6.74 3.34 4.25
N ARG A 25 5.80 3.67 3.38
CA ARG A 25 5.75 3.10 2.03
C ARG A 25 7.01 3.43 1.23
N ARG A 26 7.50 4.67 1.34
CA ARG A 26 8.67 5.14 0.59
C ARG A 26 9.98 4.55 1.10
N THR A 27 10.08 4.32 2.39
CA THR A 27 11.33 3.88 3.02
C THR A 27 11.33 2.42 3.43
N LEU A 28 10.15 1.86 3.72
CA LEU A 28 9.94 0.54 4.31
C LEU A 28 10.69 0.37 5.65
N SER A 29 10.92 1.48 6.35
CA SER A 29 11.59 1.51 7.64
C SER A 29 10.58 1.44 8.78
N CYS A 30 10.96 0.81 9.89
CA CYS A 30 10.15 0.72 11.11
C CYS A 30 8.85 -0.06 10.89
N GLY A 31 8.96 -1.16 10.17
CA GLY A 31 7.83 -2.03 9.92
C GLY A 31 8.24 -3.28 9.15
N ALA A 32 7.24 -4.01 8.70
CA ALA A 32 7.44 -5.27 7.98
C ALA A 32 6.67 -5.27 6.67
N VAL A 33 7.11 -6.09 5.73
CA VAL A 33 6.44 -6.33 4.45
C VAL A 33 6.05 -7.79 4.39
N GLN A 34 4.81 -8.04 4.05
CA GLN A 34 4.23 -9.38 3.91
C GLN A 34 3.68 -9.53 2.50
N MET A 35 3.96 -10.67 1.88
CA MET A 35 3.46 -10.98 0.55
C MET A 35 2.63 -12.26 0.60
N THR A 36 1.51 -12.27 -0.12
CA THR A 36 0.69 -13.48 -0.24
C THR A 36 1.37 -14.54 -1.10
N ALA A 37 0.93 -15.78 -0.96
CA ALA A 37 1.52 -16.90 -1.67
C ALA A 37 1.48 -16.73 -3.20
N GLY A 38 0.38 -16.22 -3.73
CA GLY A 38 0.24 -15.98 -5.17
C GLY A 38 1.22 -14.94 -5.68
N LEU A 39 1.46 -13.89 -4.88
CA LEU A 39 2.43 -12.86 -5.24
C LEU A 39 3.86 -13.40 -5.19
N VAL A 40 4.18 -14.17 -4.14
CA VAL A 40 5.51 -14.80 -4.02
C VAL A 40 5.78 -15.72 -5.21
N ALA A 41 4.76 -16.42 -5.70
CA ALA A 41 4.89 -17.32 -6.83
C ALA A 41 5.24 -16.62 -8.15
N LEU A 42 5.08 -15.31 -8.23
CA LEU A 42 5.49 -14.54 -9.42
C LEU A 42 7.01 -14.44 -9.58
N GLY A 43 7.76 -14.75 -8.54
CA GLY A 43 9.20 -14.79 -8.57
C GLY A 43 9.87 -13.49 -8.11
N PRO A 44 11.20 -13.53 -7.89
CA PRO A 44 11.92 -12.42 -7.29
C PRO A 44 11.95 -11.16 -8.15
N LYS A 45 11.97 -11.30 -9.46
CA LYS A 45 11.97 -10.14 -10.36
C LYS A 45 10.65 -9.36 -10.29
N ALA A 46 9.52 -10.07 -10.28
CA ALA A 46 8.21 -9.46 -10.11
C ALA A 46 8.08 -8.83 -8.72
N GLN A 47 8.54 -9.51 -7.69
CA GLN A 47 8.52 -9.00 -6.33
C GLN A 47 9.27 -7.66 -6.21
N ARG A 48 10.44 -7.54 -6.82
CA ARG A 48 11.20 -6.28 -6.82
C ARG A 48 10.44 -5.16 -7.52
N ARG A 49 9.82 -5.46 -8.67
CA ARG A 49 9.01 -4.48 -9.39
C ARG A 49 7.82 -4.02 -8.56
N ILE A 50 7.18 -4.94 -7.86
CA ILE A 50 6.05 -4.63 -6.99
C ILE A 50 6.49 -3.71 -5.85
N ILE A 51 7.59 -4.01 -5.19
CA ILE A 51 8.14 -3.18 -4.12
C ILE A 51 8.46 -1.77 -4.64
N GLU A 52 9.11 -1.66 -5.78
CA GLU A 52 9.43 -0.36 -6.37
C GLU A 52 8.16 0.43 -6.71
N ALA A 53 7.15 -0.24 -7.25
CA ALA A 53 5.89 0.40 -7.60
C ALA A 53 5.14 0.91 -6.36
N VAL A 54 5.14 0.14 -5.27
CA VAL A 54 4.53 0.55 -4.01
C VAL A 54 5.24 1.77 -3.43
N ARG A 55 6.56 1.76 -3.45
CA ARG A 55 7.35 2.88 -2.93
C ARG A 55 7.12 4.17 -3.69
N ALA A 56 6.89 4.06 -4.99
CA ALA A 56 6.66 5.21 -5.88
C ALA A 56 5.17 5.57 -6.04
N PHE A 57 4.28 4.78 -5.46
CA PHE A 57 2.84 4.95 -5.64
C PHE A 57 2.36 6.27 -5.05
N ASP A 58 1.62 7.04 -5.86
CA ASP A 58 1.06 8.33 -5.46
C ASP A 58 -0.34 8.58 -6.04
N ASP A 59 -0.95 7.55 -6.60
CA ASP A 59 -2.27 7.66 -7.25
C ASP A 59 -3.40 7.59 -6.22
N PHE A 60 -3.41 8.56 -5.32
CA PHE A 60 -4.46 8.73 -4.33
C PHE A 60 -5.36 9.88 -4.73
N ASP A 61 -6.61 9.84 -4.26
CA ASP A 61 -7.56 10.90 -4.52
C ASP A 61 -7.18 12.17 -3.72
N PRO A 62 -6.72 13.25 -4.39
CA PRO A 62 -6.31 14.46 -3.67
C PRO A 62 -7.50 15.20 -3.05
N ASP A 63 -8.72 14.90 -3.47
CA ASP A 63 -9.92 15.56 -2.99
C ASP A 63 -10.58 14.85 -1.81
N ASP A 64 -10.06 13.67 -1.43
CA ASP A 64 -10.56 12.93 -0.28
C ASP A 64 -9.75 13.27 0.98
N PRO A 65 -10.29 14.09 1.89
CA PRO A 65 -9.57 14.46 3.10
C PRO A 65 -9.44 13.32 4.11
N PHE A 66 -10.19 12.23 3.92
CA PHE A 66 -10.19 11.09 4.83
C PHE A 66 -9.29 9.95 4.36
N ASP A 67 -8.66 10.09 3.20
CA ASP A 67 -7.74 9.08 2.68
C ASP A 67 -6.44 9.08 3.48
N GLN A 68 -6.13 7.95 4.10
CA GLN A 68 -4.91 7.78 4.89
C GLN A 68 -3.73 7.24 4.08
N HIS A 69 -3.90 7.05 2.77
CA HIS A 69 -2.89 6.45 1.90
C HIS A 69 -2.45 5.05 2.36
N ASP A 70 -3.39 4.31 2.94
CA ASP A 70 -3.14 2.97 3.49
C ASP A 70 -3.59 1.84 2.56
N LEU A 71 -4.25 2.18 1.46
CA LEU A 71 -4.73 1.23 0.46
C LEU A 71 -4.42 1.75 -0.93
N GLY A 72 -4.08 0.84 -1.83
CA GLY A 72 -3.91 1.19 -3.22
C GLY A 72 -3.81 -0.04 -4.10
N ASP A 73 -3.90 0.18 -5.39
CA ASP A 73 -3.76 -0.87 -6.39
C ASP A 73 -3.02 -0.35 -7.60
N PHE A 74 -2.35 -1.26 -8.29
CA PHE A 74 -1.64 -0.95 -9.52
C PHE A 74 -1.44 -2.23 -10.32
N GLU A 75 -1.15 -2.08 -11.59
CA GLU A 75 -0.87 -3.20 -12.48
C GLU A 75 0.62 -3.31 -12.77
N ILE A 76 1.11 -4.54 -12.84
CA ILE A 76 2.45 -4.85 -13.33
C ILE A 76 2.37 -5.93 -14.40
N GLU A 77 3.38 -5.99 -15.26
CA GLU A 77 3.57 -7.13 -16.13
C GLU A 77 4.49 -8.13 -15.43
N ALA A 78 4.03 -9.37 -15.34
CA ALA A 78 4.80 -10.44 -14.72
C ALA A 78 4.60 -11.73 -15.49
N CYS A 79 5.68 -12.48 -15.62
CA CYS A 79 5.65 -13.82 -16.20
C CYS A 79 5.47 -14.82 -15.08
N GLY A 80 4.39 -15.63 -15.13
CA GLY A 80 4.26 -16.79 -14.27
C GLY A 80 4.85 -18.00 -14.97
N HIS A 81 5.69 -18.77 -14.29
CA HIS A 81 6.15 -20.11 -14.64
C HIS A 81 6.22 -20.48 -16.15
N GLY A 82 7.01 -19.72 -16.92
CA GLY A 82 7.23 -20.04 -18.33
C GLY A 82 6.12 -19.63 -19.27
N HIS A 83 5.10 -18.95 -18.78
CA HIS A 83 4.04 -18.40 -19.60
C HIS A 83 4.38 -17.01 -20.10
N ALA A 84 3.69 -16.58 -21.16
CA ALA A 84 3.83 -15.22 -21.66
C ALA A 84 3.50 -14.21 -20.56
N SER A 85 4.17 -13.05 -20.65
CA SER A 85 3.93 -11.94 -19.74
C SER A 85 2.44 -11.58 -19.70
N ALA A 86 1.89 -11.49 -18.51
CA ALA A 86 0.50 -11.11 -18.29
C ALA A 86 0.43 -9.97 -17.30
N ARG A 87 -0.57 -9.12 -17.45
CA ARG A 87 -0.83 -8.04 -16.47
C ARG A 87 -1.42 -8.63 -15.21
N GLN A 88 -0.85 -8.23 -14.09
CA GLN A 88 -1.31 -8.62 -12.77
C GLN A 88 -1.76 -7.38 -12.01
N LEU A 89 -2.96 -7.42 -11.45
CA LEU A 89 -3.46 -6.37 -10.57
C LEU A 89 -3.01 -6.68 -9.15
N ILE A 90 -2.28 -5.74 -8.57
CA ILE A 90 -1.70 -5.88 -7.24
C ILE A 90 -2.39 -4.91 -6.30
N PHE A 91 -2.77 -5.39 -5.11
CA PHE A 91 -3.30 -4.56 -4.04
C PHE A 91 -2.29 -4.44 -2.92
N PHE A 92 -2.25 -3.29 -2.29
CA PHE A 92 -1.48 -3.13 -1.06
C PHE A 92 -2.34 -2.54 0.05
N ARG A 93 -2.01 -2.92 1.27
CA ARG A 93 -2.65 -2.41 2.49
C ARG A 93 -1.59 -2.18 3.55
N ILE A 94 -1.70 -1.06 4.24
CA ILE A 94 -0.84 -0.75 5.38
C ILE A 94 -1.68 -0.78 6.65
N ASP A 95 -1.30 -1.65 7.58
CA ASP A 95 -1.93 -1.74 8.91
C ASP A 95 -0.94 -1.26 9.96
N GLN A 96 -1.46 -0.63 11.01
CA GLN A 96 -0.65 -0.23 12.14
C GLN A 96 -0.76 -1.28 13.24
N HIS A 97 0.39 -1.79 13.67
CA HIS A 97 0.50 -2.77 14.75
C HIS A 97 1.37 -2.18 15.86
N GLY A 98 0.74 -1.51 16.85
CA GLY A 98 1.48 -0.79 17.87
C GLY A 98 2.31 0.33 17.25
N PRO A 99 3.62 0.43 17.56
CA PRO A 99 4.48 1.45 16.96
C PRO A 99 4.89 1.13 15.51
N ASP A 100 4.69 -0.10 15.08
CA ASP A 100 5.15 -0.57 13.77
C ASP A 100 4.01 -0.60 12.76
N ARG A 101 4.37 -0.66 11.47
CA ARG A 101 3.43 -0.81 10.37
C ARG A 101 3.70 -2.10 9.63
N LEU A 102 2.64 -2.67 9.08
CA LEU A 102 2.71 -3.85 8.24
C LEU A 102 2.16 -3.50 6.85
N LEU A 103 3.00 -3.65 5.84
CA LEU A 103 2.58 -3.55 4.45
C LEU A 103 2.27 -4.96 3.94
N THR A 104 1.04 -5.18 3.52
CA THR A 104 0.62 -6.43 2.89
C THR A 104 0.46 -6.20 1.39
N LEU A 105 1.15 -7.02 0.61
CA LEU A 105 1.07 -7.01 -0.86
C LEU A 105 0.40 -8.30 -1.31
N MET A 106 -0.56 -8.19 -2.22
CA MET A 106 -1.35 -9.33 -2.64
C MET A 106 -1.82 -9.19 -4.08
N LEU A 107 -2.09 -10.31 -4.73
CA LEU A 107 -2.83 -10.29 -5.98
C LEU A 107 -4.27 -9.88 -5.69
N ALA A 108 -4.90 -9.19 -6.64
CA ALA A 108 -6.30 -8.79 -6.50
C ALA A 108 -7.22 -9.98 -6.21
N SER A 109 -6.90 -11.15 -6.78
CA SER A 109 -7.66 -12.38 -6.56
C SER A 109 -7.53 -12.94 -5.14
N GLU A 110 -6.58 -12.44 -4.36
CA GLU A 110 -6.34 -12.88 -2.98
C GLU A 110 -6.87 -11.91 -1.94
N TRP A 111 -7.51 -10.86 -2.40
CA TRP A 111 -8.11 -9.83 -1.53
C TRP A 111 -9.24 -10.39 -0.68
#